data_384270a40d16f9f77237172e9a20346f
#
_entry.id   384270a40d16f9f77237172e9a20346f
#
_cell.length_a   1.000
_cell.length_b   1.000
_cell.length_c   1.000
_cell.angle_alpha   90.00
_cell.angle_beta   90.00
_cell.angle_gamma   90.00
#
_symmetry.space_group_name_H-M   'P 1'
#
loop_
_entity.id
_entity.type
_entity.pdbx_description
1 polymer ?
#
loop_
_entity_poly.entity_id
_entity_poly.type
_entity_poly.pdbx_seq_one_letter_code
_entity_poly.pdbx_strand_id
1 'polypeptide(L)'
;MKIKLFLFLAILCNLFLTAQVKEGFNVPKNAKIGLSLSGGGAKGFAHIGVLKVLDSLGVKIDYISGTSMGAIVGGLYASGYSGKEIEKIVMDTDFYSIIANKKTRQETSFFNKSVDKYIISIPVK
;
A
#
# COMPACT_ATOMS: atom_id res chain seq x y z
N MET A 1 16.96 29.10 27.05
CA MET A 1 17.48 27.88 27.65
C MET A 1 16.77 26.61 27.16
N LYS A 2 15.44 26.60 27.07
CA LYS A 2 14.64 25.42 26.65
C LYS A 2 14.93 24.94 25.20
N ILE A 3 15.09 25.85 24.25
CA ILE A 3 15.37 25.52 22.83
C ILE A 3 16.74 24.85 22.65
N LYS A 4 17.76 25.33 23.36
CA LYS A 4 19.12 24.75 23.29
C LYS A 4 19.13 23.33 23.86
N LEU A 5 18.36 23.08 24.93
CA LEU A 5 18.21 21.74 25.52
C LEU A 5 17.47 20.80 24.56
N PHE A 6 16.41 21.28 23.89
CA PHE A 6 15.65 20.49 22.91
C PHE A 6 16.52 20.10 21.70
N LEU A 7 17.28 21.04 21.15
CA LEU A 7 18.22 20.77 20.07
C LEU A 7 19.31 19.79 20.46
N PHE A 8 19.85 19.92 21.68
CA PHE A 8 20.83 18.98 22.22
C PHE A 8 20.26 17.57 22.36
N LEU A 9 19.03 17.44 22.87
CA LEU A 9 18.35 16.16 22.99
C LEU A 9 18.05 15.54 21.62
N ALA A 10 17.63 16.34 20.63
CA ALA A 10 17.38 15.90 19.27
C ALA A 10 18.65 15.38 18.58
N ILE A 11 19.79 16.03 18.79
CA ILE A 11 21.09 15.58 18.28
C ILE A 11 21.52 14.29 18.99
N LEU A 12 21.33 14.21 20.31
CA LEU A 12 21.66 13.02 21.08
C LEU A 12 20.84 11.79 20.64
N CYS A 13 19.57 11.98 20.32
CA CYS A 13 18.70 10.93 19.84
C CYS A 13 19.19 10.31 18.51
N ASN A 14 19.79 11.12 17.63
CA ASN A 14 20.35 10.62 16.36
C ASN A 14 21.63 9.80 16.54
N LEU A 15 22.39 10.02 17.61
CA LEU A 15 23.60 9.23 17.90
C LEU A 15 23.30 7.79 18.34
N PHE A 16 22.10 7.53 18.82
CA PHE A 16 21.65 6.19 19.21
C PHE A 16 20.88 5.44 18.11
N LEU A 17 20.53 6.11 16.99
CA LEU A 17 19.92 5.47 15.82
C LEU A 17 21.00 4.88 14.88
N THR A 18 21.92 4.11 15.41
CA THR A 18 22.71 3.22 14.56
C THR A 18 21.83 2.03 14.23
N ALA A 19 21.29 2.02 13.00
CA ALA A 19 20.72 0.81 12.44
C ALA A 19 21.83 -0.24 12.43
N GLN A 20 21.76 -1.19 13.35
CA GLN A 20 22.67 -2.33 13.37
C GLN A 20 22.35 -3.19 12.16
N VAL A 21 23.04 -2.93 11.05
CA VAL A 21 23.14 -3.92 9.98
C VAL A 21 23.91 -5.09 10.60
N LYS A 22 23.20 -6.14 10.99
CA LYS A 22 23.80 -7.40 11.37
C LYS A 22 24.55 -7.93 10.16
N GLU A 23 25.86 -7.78 10.14
CA GLU A 23 26.70 -8.47 9.17
C GLU A 23 26.45 -9.97 9.31
N GLY A 24 26.14 -10.63 8.18
CA GLY A 24 25.99 -12.07 8.13
C GLY A 24 24.59 -12.59 8.44
N PHE A 25 23.56 -12.09 7.73
CA PHE A 25 22.29 -12.80 7.64
C PHE A 25 22.53 -14.10 6.84
N ASN A 26 22.80 -15.18 7.55
CA ASN A 26 22.99 -16.49 6.93
C ASN A 26 21.61 -17.01 6.50
N VAL A 27 21.23 -16.70 5.26
CA VAL A 27 19.95 -17.15 4.69
C VAL A 27 20.07 -18.65 4.39
N PRO A 28 19.25 -19.49 5.02
CA PRO A 28 19.23 -20.92 4.69
C PRO A 28 19.02 -21.14 3.19
N LYS A 29 19.67 -22.14 2.59
CA LYS A 29 19.52 -22.45 1.15
C LYS A 29 18.08 -22.69 0.70
N ASN A 30 17.20 -23.08 1.63
CA ASN A 30 15.77 -23.33 1.38
C ASN A 30 14.87 -22.26 2.02
N ALA A 31 15.39 -21.05 2.26
CA ALA A 31 14.58 -19.96 2.81
C ALA A 31 13.46 -19.60 1.84
N LYS A 32 12.28 -19.44 2.41
CA LYS A 32 11.09 -18.99 1.68
C LYS A 32 10.95 -17.48 1.81
N ILE A 33 10.58 -16.84 0.72
CA ILE A 33 10.44 -15.38 0.67
C ILE A 33 8.97 -15.01 0.81
N GLY A 34 8.66 -14.25 1.88
CA GLY A 34 7.36 -13.64 2.11
C GLY A 34 7.38 -12.15 1.75
N LEU A 35 6.37 -11.70 1.03
CA LEU A 35 6.18 -10.29 0.69
C LEU A 35 4.97 -9.75 1.43
N SER A 36 5.14 -8.66 2.19
CA SER A 36 4.06 -7.96 2.87
C SER A 36 3.86 -6.58 2.27
N LEU A 37 2.65 -6.32 1.78
CA LEU A 37 2.28 -5.09 1.07
C LEU A 37 1.31 -4.26 1.91
N SER A 38 1.71 -3.05 2.26
CA SER A 38 0.89 -2.15 3.07
C SER A 38 -0.26 -1.52 2.28
N GLY A 39 -1.25 -1.02 2.99
CA GLY A 39 -2.25 -0.13 2.44
C GLY A 39 -1.68 1.27 2.18
N GLY A 40 -2.54 2.17 1.74
CA GLY A 40 -2.19 3.58 1.55
C GLY A 40 -2.93 4.27 0.41
N GLY A 41 -4.06 3.75 -0.02
CA GLY A 41 -4.81 4.28 -1.15
C GLY A 41 -3.92 4.33 -2.41
N ALA A 42 -3.93 5.44 -3.13
CA ALA A 42 -3.13 5.61 -4.34
C ALA A 42 -1.62 5.43 -4.12
N LYS A 43 -1.11 5.72 -2.92
CA LYS A 43 0.31 5.49 -2.60
C LYS A 43 0.71 4.01 -2.65
N GLY A 44 -0.25 3.10 -2.43
CA GLY A 44 -0.02 1.66 -2.51
C GLY A 44 0.34 1.17 -3.91
N PHE A 45 0.09 1.94 -4.96
CA PHE A 45 0.57 1.60 -6.32
C PHE A 45 2.10 1.63 -6.44
N ALA A 46 2.82 2.24 -5.49
CA ALA A 46 4.27 2.16 -5.44
C ALA A 46 4.79 0.71 -5.31
N HIS A 47 3.98 -0.20 -4.75
CA HIS A 47 4.30 -1.63 -4.69
C HIS A 47 4.55 -2.24 -6.07
N ILE A 48 3.87 -1.76 -7.11
CA ILE A 48 4.05 -2.23 -8.49
C ILE A 48 5.49 -2.02 -8.95
N GLY A 49 6.09 -0.88 -8.60
CA GLY A 49 7.50 -0.61 -8.91
C GLY A 49 8.43 -1.66 -8.28
N VAL A 50 8.17 -2.03 -7.03
CA VAL A 50 8.93 -3.07 -6.33
C VAL A 50 8.74 -4.43 -7.00
N LEU A 51 7.51 -4.81 -7.34
CA LEU A 51 7.22 -6.07 -8.03
C LEU A 51 7.95 -6.16 -9.38
N LYS A 52 7.98 -5.08 -10.17
CA LYS A 52 8.73 -5.02 -11.44
C LYS A 52 10.22 -5.29 -11.24
N VAL A 53 10.81 -4.79 -10.16
CA VAL A 53 12.22 -5.06 -9.83
C VAL A 53 12.39 -6.52 -9.41
N LEU A 54 11.54 -7.06 -8.55
CA LEU A 54 11.59 -8.47 -8.14
C LEU A 54 11.47 -9.41 -9.34
N ASP A 55 10.54 -9.13 -10.26
CA ASP A 55 10.40 -9.88 -11.50
C ASP A 55 11.67 -9.82 -12.36
N SER A 56 12.27 -8.64 -12.50
CA SER A 56 13.49 -8.46 -13.29
C SER A 56 14.70 -9.21 -12.72
N LEU A 57 14.72 -9.39 -11.39
CA LEU A 57 15.76 -10.15 -10.68
C LEU A 57 15.46 -11.66 -10.61
N GLY A 58 14.29 -12.10 -11.10
CA GLY A 58 13.87 -13.49 -11.02
C GLY A 58 13.61 -13.98 -9.59
N VAL A 59 13.28 -13.07 -8.68
CA VAL A 59 13.02 -13.42 -7.27
C VAL A 59 11.67 -14.12 -7.15
N LYS A 60 11.71 -15.37 -6.72
CA LYS A 60 10.49 -16.14 -6.47
C LYS A 60 9.91 -15.78 -5.10
N ILE A 61 8.68 -15.28 -5.10
CA ILE A 61 7.92 -15.01 -3.88
C ILE A 61 7.09 -16.25 -3.54
N ASP A 62 7.25 -16.77 -2.31
CA ASP A 62 6.53 -17.96 -1.85
C ASP A 62 5.22 -17.60 -1.12
N TYR A 63 5.19 -16.45 -0.45
CA TYR A 63 4.03 -15.99 0.32
C TYR A 63 3.81 -14.51 0.11
N ILE A 64 2.53 -14.13 0.01
CA ILE A 64 2.13 -12.72 -0.10
C ILE A 64 1.06 -12.44 0.93
N SER A 65 1.22 -11.31 1.62
CA SER A 65 0.18 -10.70 2.45
C SER A 65 0.00 -9.24 2.05
N GLY A 66 -1.21 -8.72 2.19
CA GLY A 66 -1.46 -7.32 1.83
C GLY A 66 -2.67 -6.75 2.55
N THR A 67 -2.67 -5.42 2.68
CA THR A 67 -3.78 -4.67 3.28
C THR A 67 -4.26 -3.60 2.29
N SER A 68 -5.59 -3.42 2.13
CA SER A 68 -6.17 -2.39 1.24
C SER A 68 -5.56 -2.46 -0.17
N MET A 69 -4.96 -1.39 -0.66
CA MET A 69 -4.30 -1.37 -1.99
C MET A 69 -3.22 -2.45 -2.14
N GLY A 70 -2.46 -2.72 -1.07
CA GLY A 70 -1.49 -3.81 -1.07
C GLY A 70 -2.13 -5.20 -1.19
N ALA A 71 -3.38 -5.39 -0.73
CA ALA A 71 -4.12 -6.62 -0.95
C ALA A 71 -4.56 -6.76 -2.41
N ILE A 72 -4.95 -5.67 -3.07
CA ILE A 72 -5.32 -5.67 -4.49
C ILE A 72 -4.11 -6.01 -5.35
N VAL A 73 -3.02 -5.28 -5.18
CA VAL A 73 -1.76 -5.48 -5.93
C VAL A 73 -1.19 -6.86 -5.65
N GLY A 74 -1.14 -7.28 -4.38
CA GLY A 74 -0.64 -8.59 -3.98
C GLY A 74 -1.52 -9.74 -4.47
N GLY A 75 -2.83 -9.55 -4.49
CA GLY A 75 -3.78 -10.53 -5.03
C GLY A 75 -3.61 -10.76 -6.53
N LEU A 76 -3.44 -9.68 -7.30
CA LEU A 76 -3.14 -9.77 -8.74
C LEU A 76 -1.81 -10.49 -8.97
N TYR A 77 -0.77 -10.14 -8.21
CA TYR A 77 0.53 -10.79 -8.32
C TYR A 77 0.48 -12.28 -7.94
N ALA A 78 -0.21 -12.62 -6.87
CA ALA A 78 -0.43 -14.01 -6.46
C ALA A 78 -1.23 -14.82 -7.49
N SER A 79 -2.08 -14.16 -8.29
CA SER A 79 -2.84 -14.76 -9.38
C SER A 79 -1.99 -14.98 -10.65
N GLY A 80 -0.70 -14.60 -10.64
CA GLY A 80 0.24 -14.85 -11.71
C GLY A 80 0.51 -13.66 -12.64
N TYR A 81 -0.05 -12.49 -12.37
CA TYR A 81 0.27 -11.29 -13.14
C TYR A 81 1.65 -10.75 -12.75
N SER A 82 2.47 -10.42 -13.73
CA SER A 82 3.75 -9.72 -13.50
C SER A 82 3.52 -8.26 -13.08
N GLY A 83 4.53 -7.65 -12.47
CA GLY A 83 4.47 -6.23 -12.11
C GLY A 83 4.17 -5.31 -13.30
N LYS A 84 4.63 -5.65 -14.52
CA LYS A 84 4.31 -4.90 -15.74
C LYS A 84 2.85 -5.03 -16.16
N GLU A 85 2.27 -6.22 -16.05
CA GLU A 85 0.86 -6.45 -16.38
C GLU A 85 -0.05 -5.76 -15.38
N ILE A 86 0.31 -5.80 -14.09
CA ILE A 86 -0.42 -5.09 -13.03
C ILE A 86 -0.37 -3.58 -13.27
N GLU A 87 0.78 -3.02 -13.65
CA GLU A 87 0.91 -1.61 -14.03
C GLU A 87 -0.08 -1.25 -15.14
N LYS A 88 -0.15 -2.06 -16.19
CA LYS A 88 -1.10 -1.84 -17.29
C LYS A 88 -2.54 -1.88 -16.82
N ILE A 89 -2.92 -2.89 -16.03
CA ILE A 89 -4.28 -3.00 -15.46
C ILE A 89 -4.63 -1.75 -14.65
N VAL A 90 -3.69 -1.26 -13.83
CA VAL A 90 -3.91 -0.08 -13.00
C VAL A 90 -4.04 1.19 -13.82
N MET A 91 -3.26 1.34 -14.89
CA MET A 91 -3.33 2.51 -15.79
C MET A 91 -4.63 2.53 -16.61
N ASP A 92 -5.12 1.36 -17.00
CA ASP A 92 -6.33 1.22 -17.83
C ASP A 92 -7.63 1.25 -16.99
N THR A 93 -7.53 1.20 -15.65
CA THR A 93 -8.67 1.09 -14.74
C THR A 93 -8.83 2.35 -13.89
N ASP A 94 -10.03 2.93 -13.86
CA ASP A 94 -10.34 4.02 -12.92
C ASP A 94 -10.57 3.46 -11.50
N PHE A 95 -9.47 3.09 -10.84
CA PHE A 95 -9.49 2.59 -9.47
C PHE A 95 -10.08 3.57 -8.46
N TYR A 96 -9.99 4.87 -8.73
CA TYR A 96 -10.56 5.87 -7.84
C TYR A 96 -12.09 5.76 -7.79
N SER A 97 -12.73 5.65 -8.92
CA SER A 97 -14.19 5.47 -9.00
C SER A 97 -14.64 4.16 -8.36
N ILE A 98 -13.88 3.07 -8.56
CA ILE A 98 -14.18 1.75 -7.99
C ILE A 98 -14.07 1.78 -6.45
N ILE A 99 -12.98 2.33 -5.91
CA ILE A 99 -12.72 2.33 -4.46
C ILE A 99 -13.60 3.36 -3.75
N ALA A 100 -13.84 4.52 -4.35
CA ALA A 100 -14.70 5.56 -3.80
C ALA A 100 -16.18 5.19 -3.86
N ASN A 101 -16.54 4.09 -4.54
CA ASN A 101 -17.93 3.65 -4.76
C ASN A 101 -18.84 4.82 -5.19
N LYS A 102 -18.29 5.73 -5.99
CA LYS A 102 -19.02 6.89 -6.50
C LYS A 102 -20.04 6.42 -7.53
N LYS A 103 -21.25 6.17 -7.05
CA LYS A 103 -22.39 6.13 -7.96
C LYS A 103 -22.51 7.48 -8.66
N THR A 104 -22.57 7.46 -9.97
CA THR A 104 -22.86 8.70 -10.71
C THR A 104 -24.22 9.23 -10.26
N ARG A 105 -24.38 10.56 -10.25
CA ARG A 105 -25.63 11.19 -9.82
C ARG A 105 -26.85 10.70 -10.66
N GLN A 106 -26.60 10.14 -11.84
CA GLN A 106 -27.60 9.54 -12.71
C GLN A 106 -28.05 8.16 -12.20
N GLU A 107 -27.16 7.40 -11.56
CA GLU A 107 -27.43 6.06 -11.00
C GLU A 107 -28.03 6.11 -9.60
N THR A 108 -28.03 7.29 -8.96
CA THR A 108 -28.60 7.46 -7.63
C THR A 108 -30.10 7.71 -7.73
N SER A 109 -30.90 6.87 -7.06
CA SER A 109 -32.34 7.04 -6.98
C SER A 109 -32.69 8.45 -6.46
N PHE A 110 -33.79 9.02 -6.97
CA PHE A 110 -34.27 10.35 -6.57
C PHE A 110 -34.40 10.53 -5.05
N PHE A 111 -34.83 9.49 -4.34
CA PHE A 111 -34.94 9.49 -2.88
C PHE A 111 -33.59 9.54 -2.16
N ASN A 112 -32.53 9.01 -2.75
CA ASN A 112 -31.19 9.02 -2.13
C ASN A 112 -30.38 10.27 -2.47
N LYS A 113 -30.80 11.06 -3.47
CA LYS A 113 -30.11 12.32 -3.85
C LYS A 113 -30.16 13.39 -2.75
N SER A 114 -31.13 13.32 -1.83
CA SER A 114 -31.22 14.24 -0.70
C SER A 114 -30.22 13.94 0.43
N VAL A 115 -29.73 12.70 0.50
CA VAL A 115 -28.80 12.25 1.55
C VAL A 115 -27.37 12.70 1.25
N ASP A 116 -27.04 12.91 -0.03
CA ASP A 116 -25.70 13.37 -0.46
C ASP A 116 -25.36 14.82 -0.03
N LYS A 117 -26.32 15.54 0.58
CA LYS A 117 -26.09 16.87 1.14
C LYS A 117 -25.38 16.86 2.49
N TYR A 118 -25.31 15.71 3.16
CA TYR A 118 -24.74 15.60 4.50
C TYR A 118 -23.39 14.90 4.44
N ILE A 119 -22.40 15.46 5.13
CA ILE A 119 -21.04 14.89 5.25
C ILE A 119 -21.07 13.55 6.01
N ILE A 120 -22.06 13.40 6.89
CA ILE A 120 -22.30 12.17 7.67
C ILE A 120 -23.80 11.89 7.66
N SER A 121 -24.21 10.74 7.15
CA SER A 121 -25.58 10.24 7.25
C SER A 121 -25.60 8.97 8.10
N ILE A 122 -26.32 8.99 9.20
CA ILE A 122 -26.55 7.83 10.05
C ILE A 122 -27.89 7.23 9.61
N PRO A 123 -27.93 5.99 9.12
CA PRO A 123 -29.20 5.35 8.81
C PRO A 123 -29.97 5.10 10.12
N VAL A 124 -31.10 5.76 10.27
CA VAL A 124 -32.05 5.49 11.36
C VAL A 124 -32.98 4.38 10.88
N LYS A 125 -33.03 3.29 11.67
CA LYS A 125 -33.99 2.20 11.44
C LYS A 125 -35.37 2.62 11.90
#